data_ea318fd8913a4ce24e4bec0409ba98bd
#
_entry.id   ea318fd8913a4ce24e4bec0409ba98bd
#
_cell.length_a   1.000
_cell.length_b   1.000
_cell.length_c   1.000
_cell.angle_alpha   90.00
_cell.angle_beta   90.00
_cell.angle_gamma   90.00
#
_symmetry.space_group_name_H-M   'P 1'
#
loop_
_entity.id
_entity.type
_entity.pdbx_description
1 polymer ?
#
loop_
_entity_poly.entity_id
_entity_poly.type
_entity_poly.pdbx_seq_one_letter_code
_entity_poly.pdbx_strand_id
1 'polypeptide(L)'
;MRGKSTKARKDAGREVLRMLDKDLKEEIIQIAVDLINIPSPTGEEAEASNYVHDKFASLGLRMSRQEVETNRNNVIAVWKGKGGGKALLFNAHFDTSMTGKEEELPEGQKPRAQIIDRWIYGLGASNMKNAFASYYGAIKMIQKAGIRLKGDIIMGGVVGEIEKAPVDQYQGTTYRGGGLGSAHMMKHGVTADFCINGEPTGLRLQPGCDGFIFCKITTFGQAQHTWSKELGVDAIEKTVTVMNAIRKWEPEFEKRHPHPLMKTRVGIGAIQGGYPYKPSFCPSPFCSLYVDIRTLPGQRAAEVKNELDEVLKQIREKDPGFNYAIDFYLVRNGYEIPLDHELNRVVARRHLEVTGREMVYPEPYRYAVSADNTIFYEYGIPGITYGAGGITREGKYSMYDSLGECVGIDNMMAVTKVNALSALDLCGLD
;
A
#
# COMPACT_ATOMS: atom_id res chain seq x y z
N MET A 1 -32.75 -24.80 10.77
CA MET A 1 -31.29 -24.80 10.93
C MET A 1 -30.67 -23.38 10.87
N ARG A 2 -31.09 -22.48 9.96
CA ARG A 2 -30.52 -21.07 9.86
C ARG A 2 -30.56 -20.27 11.16
N GLY A 3 -31.62 -20.33 11.97
CA GLY A 3 -31.73 -19.53 13.22
C GLY A 3 -30.78 -19.98 14.35
N LYS A 4 -30.46 -21.26 14.49
CA LYS A 4 -29.50 -21.76 15.48
C LYS A 4 -28.06 -21.36 15.17
N SER A 5 -27.68 -21.39 13.89
CA SER A 5 -26.36 -20.91 13.42
C SER A 5 -26.13 -19.42 13.65
N THR A 6 -27.17 -18.61 13.45
CA THR A 6 -27.08 -17.14 13.65
C THR A 6 -26.93 -16.78 15.13
N LYS A 7 -27.63 -17.46 16.05
CA LYS A 7 -27.51 -17.26 17.50
C LYS A 7 -26.12 -17.64 18.00
N ALA A 8 -25.63 -18.81 17.61
CA ALA A 8 -24.29 -19.27 17.99
C ALA A 8 -23.18 -18.28 17.55
N ARG A 9 -23.27 -17.74 16.32
CA ARG A 9 -22.32 -16.72 15.83
C ARG A 9 -22.39 -15.42 16.63
N LYS A 10 -23.59 -14.96 17.04
CA LYS A 10 -23.73 -13.76 17.89
C LYS A 10 -23.12 -13.98 19.27
N ASP A 11 -23.35 -15.14 19.86
CA ASP A 11 -22.82 -15.47 21.19
C ASP A 11 -21.29 -15.59 21.13
N ALA A 12 -20.74 -16.26 20.13
CA ALA A 12 -19.31 -16.35 19.87
C ALA A 12 -18.69 -14.93 19.67
N GLY A 13 -19.33 -14.07 18.87
CA GLY A 13 -18.86 -12.70 18.66
C GLY A 13 -18.79 -11.88 19.95
N ARG A 14 -19.82 -11.99 20.81
CA ARG A 14 -19.82 -11.32 22.13
C ARG A 14 -18.69 -11.82 23.02
N GLU A 15 -18.44 -13.12 23.02
CA GLU A 15 -17.36 -13.71 23.81
C GLU A 15 -16.00 -13.23 23.32
N VAL A 16 -15.75 -13.23 22.02
CA VAL A 16 -14.51 -12.70 21.43
C VAL A 16 -14.30 -11.23 21.81
N LEU A 17 -15.33 -10.40 21.74
CA LEU A 17 -15.19 -8.99 22.10
C LEU A 17 -14.83 -8.77 23.57
N ARG A 18 -15.25 -9.65 24.51
CA ARG A 18 -14.88 -9.60 25.92
C ARG A 18 -13.42 -9.90 26.17
N MET A 19 -12.76 -10.64 25.25
CA MET A 19 -11.35 -11.00 25.37
C MET A 19 -10.39 -9.83 25.18
N LEU A 20 -10.86 -8.69 24.65
CA LEU A 20 -10.06 -7.44 24.56
C LEU A 20 -10.06 -6.72 25.91
N ASP A 21 -9.45 -7.35 26.90
CA ASP A 21 -9.22 -6.78 28.24
C ASP A 21 -8.09 -5.72 28.23
N LYS A 22 -7.79 -5.19 29.42
CA LYS A 22 -6.76 -4.16 29.57
C LYS A 22 -5.38 -4.68 29.14
N ASP A 23 -5.02 -5.86 29.56
CA ASP A 23 -3.68 -6.44 29.33
C ASP A 23 -3.46 -6.69 27.84
N LEU A 24 -4.46 -7.21 27.12
CA LEU A 24 -4.36 -7.40 25.67
C LEU A 24 -4.30 -6.07 24.92
N LYS A 25 -5.02 -5.03 25.36
CA LYS A 25 -4.91 -3.69 24.76
C LYS A 25 -3.51 -3.12 24.90
N GLU A 26 -2.92 -3.23 26.11
CA GLU A 26 -1.55 -2.78 26.37
C GLU A 26 -0.55 -3.56 25.50
N GLU A 27 -0.72 -4.85 25.37
CA GLU A 27 0.12 -5.69 24.50
C GLU A 27 0.02 -5.30 23.02
N ILE A 28 -1.17 -5.04 22.49
CA ILE A 28 -1.36 -4.57 21.12
C ILE A 28 -0.67 -3.22 20.90
N ILE A 29 -0.81 -2.29 21.84
CA ILE A 29 -0.16 -0.98 21.79
C ILE A 29 1.36 -1.16 21.80
N GLN A 30 1.87 -2.02 22.68
CA GLN A 30 3.31 -2.26 22.78
C GLN A 30 3.89 -2.87 21.51
N ILE A 31 3.18 -3.81 20.85
CA ILE A 31 3.62 -4.37 19.57
C ILE A 31 3.72 -3.27 18.50
N ALA A 32 2.74 -2.36 18.43
CA ALA A 32 2.81 -1.24 17.49
C ALA A 32 3.99 -0.31 17.80
N VAL A 33 4.19 0.03 19.07
CA VAL A 33 5.32 0.87 19.54
C VAL A 33 6.67 0.22 19.23
N ASP A 34 6.83 -1.07 19.51
CA ASP A 34 8.07 -1.81 19.23
C ASP A 34 8.40 -1.80 17.73
N LEU A 35 7.39 -2.09 16.89
CA LEU A 35 7.57 -2.10 15.43
C LEU A 35 7.93 -0.71 14.87
N ILE A 36 7.32 0.35 15.39
CA ILE A 36 7.65 1.71 14.97
C ILE A 36 9.08 2.06 15.35
N ASN A 37 9.56 1.59 16.52
CA ASN A 37 10.93 1.80 16.97
C ASN A 37 11.98 1.00 16.19
N ILE A 38 11.59 0.01 15.40
CA ILE A 38 12.47 -0.74 14.51
C ILE A 38 12.50 -0.04 13.15
N PRO A 39 13.63 0.59 12.75
CA PRO A 39 13.78 1.12 11.40
C PRO A 39 13.66 -0.02 10.36
N SER A 40 12.84 0.18 9.35
CA SER A 40 12.67 -0.80 8.28
C SER A 40 12.38 -0.13 6.93
N PRO A 41 13.26 0.75 6.43
CA PRO A 41 13.08 1.27 5.09
C PRO A 41 13.17 0.13 4.07
N THR A 42 12.57 0.32 2.89
CA THR A 42 12.63 -0.66 1.79
C THR A 42 14.07 -1.13 1.59
N GLY A 43 14.29 -2.44 1.66
CA GLY A 43 15.62 -3.07 1.55
C GLY A 43 16.26 -3.43 2.90
N GLU A 44 15.75 -2.94 4.02
CA GLU A 44 16.31 -3.15 5.37
C GLU A 44 15.24 -3.68 6.35
N GLU A 45 14.37 -4.59 5.91
CA GLU A 45 13.20 -5.04 6.67
C GLU A 45 13.49 -6.19 7.66
N ALA A 46 14.72 -6.70 7.71
CA ALA A 46 15.07 -7.94 8.43
C ALA A 46 14.68 -7.93 9.92
N GLU A 47 14.96 -6.85 10.65
CA GLU A 47 14.68 -6.76 12.08
C GLU A 47 13.17 -6.73 12.37
N ALA A 48 12.41 -5.94 11.59
CA ALA A 48 10.95 -5.89 11.69
C ALA A 48 10.31 -7.25 11.36
N SER A 49 10.81 -7.92 10.32
CA SER A 49 10.40 -9.29 9.94
C SER A 49 10.65 -10.30 11.06
N ASN A 50 11.83 -10.25 11.71
CA ASN A 50 12.17 -11.12 12.83
C ASN A 50 11.25 -10.88 14.03
N TYR A 51 11.02 -9.61 14.39
CA TYR A 51 10.12 -9.26 15.47
C TYR A 51 8.70 -9.80 15.27
N VAL A 52 8.13 -9.60 14.09
CA VAL A 52 6.80 -10.10 13.74
C VAL A 52 6.76 -11.62 13.76
N HIS A 53 7.79 -12.30 13.22
CA HIS A 53 7.89 -13.76 13.28
C HIS A 53 7.78 -14.26 14.73
N ASP A 54 8.54 -13.70 15.65
CA ASP A 54 8.59 -14.16 17.02
C ASP A 54 7.28 -13.86 17.78
N LYS A 55 6.68 -12.71 17.53
CA LYS A 55 5.36 -12.36 18.10
C LYS A 55 4.27 -13.33 17.65
N PHE A 56 4.17 -13.64 16.35
CA PHE A 56 3.15 -14.57 15.89
C PHE A 56 3.47 -16.03 16.24
N ALA A 57 4.74 -16.40 16.38
CA ALA A 57 5.15 -17.69 16.91
C ALA A 57 4.65 -17.90 18.36
N SER A 58 4.64 -16.82 19.18
CA SER A 58 4.15 -16.87 20.57
C SER A 58 2.65 -17.20 20.68
N LEU A 59 1.88 -17.01 19.59
CA LEU A 59 0.48 -17.43 19.49
C LEU A 59 0.31 -18.94 19.15
N GLY A 60 1.42 -19.67 18.98
CA GLY A 60 1.39 -21.08 18.58
C GLY A 60 0.98 -21.32 17.13
N LEU A 61 1.17 -20.35 16.26
CA LEU A 61 0.92 -20.47 14.82
C LEU A 61 2.04 -21.25 14.13
N ARG A 62 1.71 -21.91 13.02
CA ARG A 62 2.71 -22.51 12.14
C ARG A 62 3.42 -21.37 11.37
N MET A 63 4.70 -21.19 11.67
CA MET A 63 5.50 -20.14 11.07
C MET A 63 6.30 -20.66 9.87
N SER A 64 6.47 -19.82 8.85
CA SER A 64 7.44 -20.00 7.78
C SER A 64 8.02 -18.67 7.35
N ARG A 65 9.24 -18.72 6.81
CA ARG A 65 9.91 -17.57 6.18
C ARG A 65 10.10 -17.87 4.70
N GLN A 66 9.95 -16.84 3.88
CA GLN A 66 10.26 -16.91 2.46
C GLN A 66 11.33 -15.86 2.17
N GLU A 67 12.55 -16.29 1.87
CA GLU A 67 13.61 -15.38 1.48
C GLU A 67 13.31 -14.83 0.08
N VAL A 68 12.96 -13.56 0.02
CA VAL A 68 12.66 -12.84 -1.22
C VAL A 68 13.95 -12.36 -1.88
N GLU A 69 14.83 -11.79 -1.10
CA GLU A 69 16.20 -11.41 -1.40
C GLU A 69 17.05 -11.62 -0.14
N THR A 70 18.37 -11.60 -0.27
CA THR A 70 19.28 -11.78 0.87
C THR A 70 18.90 -10.84 2.04
N ASN A 71 18.63 -11.42 3.19
CA ASN A 71 18.16 -10.74 4.42
C ASN A 71 16.80 -10.03 4.32
N ARG A 72 16.04 -10.28 3.28
CA ARG A 72 14.68 -9.75 3.11
C ARG A 72 13.69 -10.93 3.09
N ASN A 73 13.08 -11.20 4.24
CA ASN A 73 12.20 -12.35 4.41
C ASN A 73 10.74 -11.93 4.59
N ASN A 74 9.84 -12.49 3.80
CA ASN A 74 8.44 -12.54 4.17
C ASN A 74 8.25 -13.45 5.40
N VAL A 75 7.26 -13.16 6.20
CA VAL A 75 6.82 -13.97 7.34
C VAL A 75 5.40 -14.45 7.08
N ILE A 76 5.22 -15.76 7.05
CA ILE A 76 3.91 -16.38 6.90
C ILE A 76 3.56 -17.12 8.19
N ALA A 77 2.49 -16.69 8.85
CA ALA A 77 1.96 -17.34 10.04
C ALA A 77 0.58 -17.94 9.75
N VAL A 78 0.41 -19.23 10.00
CA VAL A 78 -0.83 -19.94 9.72
C VAL A 78 -1.45 -20.49 10.99
N TRP A 79 -2.64 -20.03 11.33
CA TRP A 79 -3.49 -20.67 12.32
C TRP A 79 -4.45 -21.62 11.61
N LYS A 80 -4.17 -22.92 11.72
CA LYS A 80 -4.95 -23.97 11.05
C LYS A 80 -6.35 -24.10 11.64
N GLY A 81 -7.34 -24.03 10.77
CA GLY A 81 -8.71 -24.42 11.06
C GLY A 81 -8.90 -25.94 11.11
N LYS A 82 -10.12 -26.36 11.42
CA LYS A 82 -10.52 -27.78 11.46
C LYS A 82 -10.76 -28.38 10.07
N GLY A 83 -10.84 -27.56 9.05
CA GLY A 83 -11.17 -27.95 7.69
C GLY A 83 -12.62 -27.67 7.30
N GLY A 84 -12.85 -27.52 5.98
CA GLY A 84 -14.17 -27.27 5.41
C GLY A 84 -14.67 -25.81 5.51
N GLY A 85 -13.82 -24.87 5.92
CA GLY A 85 -14.07 -23.43 5.89
C GLY A 85 -13.18 -22.72 4.89
N LYS A 86 -13.48 -21.43 4.62
CA LYS A 86 -12.69 -20.56 3.76
C LYS A 86 -11.49 -20.00 4.52
N ALA A 87 -10.36 -19.82 3.83
CA ALA A 87 -9.15 -19.22 4.38
C ALA A 87 -9.17 -17.70 4.25
N LEU A 88 -8.74 -17.00 5.29
CA LEU A 88 -8.60 -15.56 5.34
C LEU A 88 -7.12 -15.16 5.47
N LEU A 89 -6.64 -14.36 4.52
CA LEU A 89 -5.33 -13.72 4.56
C LEU A 89 -5.46 -12.32 5.20
N PHE A 90 -4.71 -12.07 6.25
CA PHE A 90 -4.36 -10.75 6.75
C PHE A 90 -3.00 -10.36 6.20
N ASN A 91 -2.91 -9.30 5.43
CA ASN A 91 -1.65 -8.85 4.84
C ASN A 91 -1.20 -7.50 5.39
N ALA A 92 0.11 -7.38 5.62
CA ALA A 92 0.76 -6.13 5.94
C ALA A 92 2.22 -6.15 5.47
N HIS A 93 2.77 -4.97 5.15
CA HIS A 93 4.18 -4.82 4.79
C HIS A 93 5.03 -4.27 5.94
N PHE A 94 6.33 -4.60 5.90
CA PHE A 94 7.29 -4.15 6.91
C PHE A 94 7.91 -2.81 6.58
N ASP A 95 8.08 -2.53 5.29
CA ASP A 95 8.89 -1.42 4.83
C ASP A 95 8.21 -0.06 4.97
N THR A 96 9.04 0.97 5.10
CA THR A 96 8.64 2.38 5.15
C THR A 96 9.21 3.14 3.96
N SER A 97 8.48 4.19 3.53
CA SER A 97 8.87 5.02 2.39
C SER A 97 10.18 5.76 2.62
N MET A 98 10.39 6.23 3.86
CA MET A 98 11.55 6.99 4.30
C MET A 98 12.47 6.13 5.16
N THR A 99 13.72 6.56 5.31
CA THR A 99 14.69 5.92 6.20
C THR A 99 14.58 6.41 7.65
N GLY A 100 13.99 7.59 7.85
CA GLY A 100 13.95 8.31 9.12
C GLY A 100 15.22 9.08 9.42
N LYS A 101 16.20 9.08 8.50
CA LYS A 101 17.49 9.81 8.64
C LYS A 101 17.46 11.16 7.92
N GLU A 102 16.45 11.41 7.11
CA GLU A 102 16.26 12.67 6.38
C GLU A 102 16.11 13.81 7.38
N GLU A 103 16.91 14.88 7.21
CA GLU A 103 16.99 16.00 8.16
C GLU A 103 15.69 16.80 8.23
N GLU A 104 14.96 16.87 7.11
CA GLU A 104 13.73 17.63 6.96
C GLU A 104 12.52 16.96 7.63
N LEU A 105 12.63 15.69 8.03
CA LEU A 105 11.50 14.97 8.61
C LEU A 105 11.22 15.44 10.05
N PRO A 106 9.96 15.73 10.40
CA PRO A 106 9.56 16.01 11.77
C PRO A 106 9.77 14.78 12.67
N GLU A 107 9.87 14.99 13.99
CA GLU A 107 10.08 13.91 14.96
C GLU A 107 9.05 12.77 14.86
N GLY A 108 7.79 13.08 14.58
CA GLY A 108 6.75 12.07 14.36
C GLY A 108 6.86 11.31 13.02
N GLN A 109 7.89 11.56 12.23
CA GLN A 109 8.27 10.78 11.04
C GLN A 109 9.64 10.11 11.20
N LYS A 110 10.17 10.06 12.41
CA LYS A 110 11.36 9.27 12.76
C LYS A 110 10.92 7.88 13.23
N PRO A 111 11.80 6.86 13.16
CA PRO A 111 11.52 5.52 13.68
C PRO A 111 11.63 5.51 15.23
N ARG A 112 10.81 6.32 15.85
CA ARG A 112 10.73 6.53 17.29
C ARG A 112 9.28 6.79 17.68
N ALA A 113 8.66 5.79 18.32
CA ALA A 113 7.27 5.90 18.72
C ALA A 113 7.10 6.91 19.87
N GLN A 114 6.06 7.74 19.75
CA GLN A 114 5.60 8.65 20.79
C GLN A 114 4.09 8.52 20.94
N ILE A 115 3.59 8.45 22.16
CA ILE A 115 2.15 8.42 22.44
C ILE A 115 1.73 9.78 22.97
N ILE A 116 0.86 10.47 22.22
CA ILE A 116 0.31 11.79 22.55
C ILE A 116 -1.22 11.71 22.43
N ASP A 117 -1.93 11.99 23.50
CA ASP A 117 -3.42 12.03 23.53
C ASP A 117 -4.09 10.81 22.87
N ARG A 118 -3.61 9.59 23.20
CA ARG A 118 -4.08 8.31 22.65
C ARG A 118 -3.80 8.13 21.13
N TRP A 119 -2.84 8.86 20.59
CA TRP A 119 -2.31 8.67 19.24
C TRP A 119 -0.86 8.23 19.31
N ILE A 120 -0.48 7.26 18.50
CA ILE A 120 0.90 6.81 18.34
C ILE A 120 1.47 7.51 17.12
N TYR A 121 2.57 8.24 17.31
CA TYR A 121 3.34 8.91 16.28
C TYR A 121 4.64 8.17 16.02
N GLY A 122 5.11 8.18 14.78
CA GLY A 122 6.37 7.60 14.36
C GLY A 122 6.29 7.04 12.95
N LEU A 123 7.43 6.87 12.33
CA LEU A 123 7.52 6.36 10.95
C LEU A 123 6.95 4.94 10.83
N GLY A 124 5.99 4.76 9.94
CA GLY A 124 5.25 3.50 9.76
C GLY A 124 4.06 3.35 10.73
N ALA A 125 3.76 4.33 11.58
CA ALA A 125 2.63 4.26 12.51
C ALA A 125 1.31 4.11 11.76
N SER A 126 1.10 4.86 10.70
CA SER A 126 -0.08 4.81 9.84
C SER A 126 0.07 3.77 8.74
N ASN A 127 1.20 3.76 8.04
CA ASN A 127 1.49 2.92 6.89
C ASN A 127 2.69 1.99 7.14
N MET A 128 2.44 0.73 7.53
CA MET A 128 1.21 0.18 8.11
C MET A 128 1.52 -0.77 9.29
N LYS A 129 2.60 -0.46 10.06
CA LYS A 129 3.09 -1.32 11.15
C LYS A 129 2.01 -1.63 12.20
N ASN A 130 1.06 -0.69 12.41
CA ASN A 130 -0.09 -0.89 13.29
C ASN A 130 -0.96 -2.09 12.91
N ALA A 131 -0.97 -2.48 11.63
CA ALA A 131 -1.77 -3.60 11.15
C ALA A 131 -1.32 -4.94 11.76
N PHE A 132 -0.01 -5.16 11.90
CA PHE A 132 0.51 -6.37 12.58
C PHE A 132 0.00 -6.49 14.01
N ALA A 133 -0.01 -5.38 14.76
CA ALA A 133 -0.54 -5.36 16.12
C ALA A 133 -2.05 -5.68 16.16
N SER A 134 -2.81 -5.12 15.20
CA SER A 134 -4.24 -5.37 15.07
C SER A 134 -4.55 -6.83 14.70
N TYR A 135 -3.78 -7.44 13.81
CA TYR A 135 -3.93 -8.85 13.43
C TYR A 135 -3.55 -9.80 14.57
N TYR A 136 -2.45 -9.50 15.27
CA TYR A 136 -2.07 -10.23 16.48
C TYR A 136 -3.21 -10.24 17.49
N GLY A 137 -3.75 -9.06 17.81
CA GLY A 137 -4.85 -8.90 18.73
C GLY A 137 -6.11 -9.65 18.30
N ALA A 138 -6.47 -9.59 17.01
CA ALA A 138 -7.63 -10.27 16.46
C ALA A 138 -7.54 -11.80 16.63
N ILE A 139 -6.39 -12.39 16.30
CA ILE A 139 -6.16 -13.84 16.46
C ILE A 139 -6.18 -14.20 17.95
N LYS A 140 -5.49 -13.44 18.80
CA LYS A 140 -5.41 -13.71 20.24
C LYS A 140 -6.78 -13.62 20.93
N MET A 141 -7.64 -12.67 20.52
CA MET A 141 -9.02 -12.59 21.02
C MET A 141 -9.81 -13.86 20.74
N ILE A 142 -9.73 -14.39 19.51
CA ILE A 142 -10.44 -15.63 19.14
C ILE A 142 -9.90 -16.83 19.92
N GLN A 143 -8.57 -16.92 20.08
CA GLN A 143 -7.92 -17.97 20.85
C GLN A 143 -8.30 -17.92 22.34
N LYS A 144 -8.28 -16.73 22.98
CA LYS A 144 -8.69 -16.54 24.39
C LYS A 144 -10.15 -16.91 24.62
N ALA A 145 -11.03 -16.71 23.63
CA ALA A 145 -12.42 -17.14 23.69
C ALA A 145 -12.60 -18.66 23.52
N GLY A 146 -11.54 -19.42 23.29
CA GLY A 146 -11.58 -20.86 23.08
C GLY A 146 -12.27 -21.28 21.78
N ILE A 147 -12.46 -20.36 20.85
CA ILE A 147 -13.18 -20.60 19.61
C ILE A 147 -12.27 -21.28 18.59
N ARG A 148 -12.80 -22.28 17.92
CA ARG A 148 -12.16 -22.96 16.78
C ARG A 148 -12.86 -22.55 15.49
N LEU A 149 -12.07 -22.35 14.44
CA LEU A 149 -12.55 -22.00 13.11
C LEU A 149 -12.48 -23.23 12.19
N LYS A 150 -13.33 -23.25 11.17
CA LYS A 150 -13.24 -24.24 10.10
C LYS A 150 -12.15 -23.92 9.10
N GLY A 151 -12.10 -22.68 8.65
CA GLY A 151 -11.06 -22.18 7.72
C GLY A 151 -9.81 -21.71 8.44
N ASP A 152 -8.74 -21.58 7.69
CA ASP A 152 -7.45 -21.08 8.17
C ASP A 152 -7.45 -19.56 8.31
N ILE A 153 -6.71 -19.03 9.28
CA ILE A 153 -6.25 -17.64 9.26
C ILE A 153 -4.78 -17.64 8.88
N ILE A 154 -4.44 -16.85 7.89
CA ILE A 154 -3.07 -16.66 7.42
C ILE A 154 -2.70 -15.18 7.67
N MET A 155 -1.57 -14.91 8.32
CA MET A 155 -0.96 -13.61 8.38
C MET A 155 0.24 -13.61 7.44
N GLY A 156 0.23 -12.76 6.42
CA GLY A 156 1.32 -12.48 5.50
C GLY A 156 1.98 -11.15 5.87
N GLY A 157 3.21 -11.21 6.39
CA GLY A 157 4.06 -10.05 6.53
C GLY A 157 5.04 -10.01 5.37
N VAL A 158 5.03 -8.95 4.57
CA VAL A 158 5.78 -8.88 3.31
C VAL A 158 6.80 -7.76 3.29
N VAL A 159 7.88 -7.95 2.52
CA VAL A 159 8.93 -6.96 2.27
C VAL A 159 8.68 -6.25 0.95
N GLY A 160 9.14 -4.99 0.83
CA GLY A 160 9.18 -4.29 -0.45
C GLY A 160 7.82 -4.03 -1.08
N GLU A 161 6.86 -3.57 -0.30
CA GLU A 161 5.56 -3.11 -0.81
C GLU A 161 5.68 -1.71 -1.40
N ILE A 162 6.40 -0.81 -0.73
CA ILE A 162 6.50 0.61 -1.08
C ILE A 162 6.80 0.80 -2.57
N GLU A 163 6.12 1.76 -3.17
CA GLU A 163 6.18 2.09 -4.59
C GLU A 163 7.56 2.63 -5.01
N LYS A 164 8.54 1.74 -5.12
CA LYS A 164 9.91 2.02 -5.56
C LYS A 164 10.32 1.01 -6.63
N ALA A 165 11.10 1.47 -7.62
CA ALA A 165 11.71 0.59 -8.60
C ALA A 165 13.11 1.09 -9.00
N PRO A 166 14.05 0.19 -9.30
CA PRO A 166 15.35 0.58 -9.81
C PRO A 166 15.22 1.34 -11.13
N VAL A 167 15.90 2.48 -11.23
CA VAL A 167 15.97 3.31 -12.44
C VAL A 167 17.30 4.07 -12.47
N ASP A 168 17.94 4.15 -13.61
CA ASP A 168 19.21 4.85 -13.83
C ASP A 168 20.28 4.52 -12.76
N GLN A 169 20.80 5.51 -12.05
CA GLN A 169 21.79 5.31 -10.96
C GLN A 169 21.16 4.77 -9.66
N TYR A 170 19.86 4.79 -9.51
CA TYR A 170 19.15 4.29 -8.33
C TYR A 170 18.96 2.78 -8.44
N GLN A 171 19.98 2.01 -8.04
CA GLN A 171 20.04 0.56 -8.15
C GLN A 171 20.24 -0.10 -6.77
N GLY A 172 19.90 -1.38 -6.67
CA GLY A 172 20.07 -2.17 -5.45
C GLY A 172 18.77 -2.37 -4.67
N THR A 173 18.88 -3.05 -3.54
CA THR A 173 17.74 -3.54 -2.73
C THR A 173 16.87 -2.40 -2.16
N THR A 174 17.47 -1.27 -1.82
CA THR A 174 16.77 -0.07 -1.30
C THR A 174 15.72 0.49 -2.28
N TYR A 175 15.89 0.21 -3.57
CA TYR A 175 14.97 0.65 -4.63
C TYR A 175 14.07 -0.47 -5.14
N ARG A 176 14.10 -1.66 -4.54
CA ARG A 176 13.28 -2.80 -4.93
C ARG A 176 12.08 -2.95 -4.01
N GLY A 177 11.02 -2.26 -4.39
CA GLY A 177 9.71 -2.31 -3.75
C GLY A 177 8.64 -2.78 -4.73
N GLY A 178 7.54 -2.06 -4.78
CA GLY A 178 6.48 -2.27 -5.76
C GLY A 178 5.74 -3.60 -5.60
N GLY A 179 5.63 -4.13 -4.35
CA GLY A 179 4.95 -5.39 -4.05
C GLY A 179 5.80 -6.63 -4.28
N LEU A 180 7.12 -6.49 -4.24
CA LEU A 180 8.07 -7.59 -4.46
C LEU A 180 7.77 -8.79 -3.56
N GLY A 181 7.56 -8.57 -2.26
CA GLY A 181 7.28 -9.61 -1.28
C GLY A 181 5.95 -10.31 -1.51
N SER A 182 4.90 -9.56 -1.81
CA SER A 182 3.58 -10.13 -2.11
C SER A 182 3.57 -10.96 -3.38
N ALA A 183 4.24 -10.50 -4.44
CA ALA A 183 4.41 -11.29 -5.65
C ALA A 183 5.19 -12.59 -5.39
N HIS A 184 6.24 -12.51 -4.57
CA HIS A 184 7.00 -13.69 -4.15
C HIS A 184 6.12 -14.64 -3.33
N MET A 185 5.36 -14.13 -2.37
CA MET A 185 4.46 -14.91 -1.52
C MET A 185 3.46 -15.73 -2.35
N MET A 186 2.83 -15.12 -3.34
CA MET A 186 1.88 -15.81 -4.24
C MET A 186 2.57 -16.88 -5.09
N LYS A 187 3.71 -16.57 -5.69
CA LYS A 187 4.49 -17.53 -6.50
C LYS A 187 4.96 -18.75 -5.70
N HIS A 188 5.09 -18.63 -4.39
CA HIS A 188 5.55 -19.69 -3.49
C HIS A 188 4.41 -20.35 -2.71
N GLY A 189 3.18 -20.33 -3.26
CA GLY A 189 2.09 -21.21 -2.89
C GLY A 189 1.26 -20.79 -1.69
N VAL A 190 1.37 -19.57 -1.21
CA VAL A 190 0.40 -19.03 -0.24
C VAL A 190 -0.90 -18.76 -0.99
N THR A 191 -2.02 -19.27 -0.48
CA THR A 191 -3.34 -19.10 -1.06
C THR A 191 -4.38 -18.88 0.02
N ALA A 192 -5.42 -18.11 -0.30
CA ALA A 192 -6.57 -17.85 0.56
C ALA A 192 -7.84 -17.63 -0.28
N ASP A 193 -8.99 -17.65 0.36
CA ASP A 193 -10.27 -17.31 -0.30
C ASP A 193 -10.56 -15.81 -0.23
N PHE A 194 -9.99 -15.10 0.76
CA PHE A 194 -10.18 -13.67 0.98
C PHE A 194 -8.90 -13.04 1.52
N CYS A 195 -8.73 -11.74 1.25
CA CYS A 195 -7.68 -10.92 1.87
C CYS A 195 -8.26 -9.65 2.52
N ILE A 196 -7.82 -9.35 3.73
CA ILE A 196 -7.96 -8.03 4.36
C ILE A 196 -6.55 -7.45 4.50
N ASN A 197 -6.27 -6.40 3.72
CA ASN A 197 -5.02 -5.66 3.76
C ASN A 197 -5.16 -4.44 4.68
N GLY A 198 -4.22 -4.25 5.60
CA GLY A 198 -4.31 -3.27 6.68
C GLY A 198 -3.81 -1.87 6.35
N GLU A 199 -3.71 -1.52 5.07
CA GLU A 199 -3.33 -0.18 4.61
C GLU A 199 -4.17 0.95 5.23
N PRO A 200 -3.66 2.19 5.30
CA PRO A 200 -4.27 3.30 6.01
C PRO A 200 -5.54 3.82 5.32
N THR A 201 -6.71 3.38 5.76
CA THR A 201 -8.02 3.80 5.20
C THR A 201 -8.85 4.67 6.14
N GLY A 202 -8.41 4.92 7.37
CA GLY A 202 -9.18 5.67 8.36
C GLY A 202 -10.51 5.01 8.73
N LEU A 203 -10.51 3.67 8.87
CA LEU A 203 -11.71 2.85 9.10
C LEU A 203 -12.72 2.84 7.95
N ARG A 204 -12.34 3.29 6.76
CA ARG A 204 -13.15 3.15 5.55
C ARG A 204 -12.84 1.82 4.87
N LEU A 205 -13.78 1.30 4.13
CA LEU A 205 -13.60 0.08 3.36
C LEU A 205 -13.28 0.43 1.90
N GLN A 206 -12.12 -0.01 1.41
CA GLN A 206 -11.70 0.16 0.04
C GLN A 206 -11.80 -1.19 -0.69
N PRO A 207 -12.80 -1.36 -1.59
CA PRO A 207 -13.07 -2.63 -2.27
C PRO A 207 -12.27 -2.83 -3.56
N GLY A 208 -11.38 -1.91 -3.86
CA GLY A 208 -10.51 -1.92 -5.03
C GLY A 208 -9.35 -0.95 -4.85
N CYS A 209 -8.37 -1.05 -5.72
CA CYS A 209 -7.20 -0.17 -5.76
C CYS A 209 -6.95 0.30 -7.18
N ASP A 210 -6.46 1.52 -7.33
CA ASP A 210 -5.88 1.96 -8.59
C ASP A 210 -4.61 1.16 -8.91
N GLY A 211 -4.30 1.08 -10.19
CA GLY A 211 -2.99 0.67 -10.66
C GLY A 211 -2.05 1.87 -10.77
N PHE A 212 -0.78 1.61 -11.03
CA PHE A 212 0.14 2.68 -11.33
C PHE A 212 1.20 2.27 -12.34
N ILE A 213 1.74 3.26 -13.03
CA ILE A 213 2.82 3.13 -14.00
C ILE A 213 3.86 4.19 -13.68
N PHE A 214 5.07 3.75 -13.33
CA PHE A 214 6.23 4.64 -13.30
C PHE A 214 6.83 4.71 -14.68
N CYS A 215 6.85 5.92 -15.22
CA CYS A 215 7.26 6.22 -16.58
C CYS A 215 8.43 7.20 -16.58
N LYS A 216 9.47 6.88 -17.36
CA LYS A 216 10.55 7.79 -17.69
C LYS A 216 10.38 8.26 -19.14
N ILE A 217 10.32 9.57 -19.34
CA ILE A 217 10.30 10.19 -20.67
C ILE A 217 11.62 10.93 -20.83
N THR A 218 12.44 10.49 -21.76
CA THR A 218 13.72 11.14 -22.05
C THR A 218 13.60 11.92 -23.36
N THR A 219 13.95 13.19 -23.32
CA THR A 219 14.15 14.03 -24.51
C THR A 219 15.64 14.11 -24.84
N PHE A 220 15.95 14.11 -26.11
CA PHE A 220 17.33 14.17 -26.61
C PHE A 220 17.59 15.48 -27.31
N GLY A 221 18.79 16.00 -27.11
CA GLY A 221 19.27 17.24 -27.67
C GLY A 221 20.65 17.10 -28.31
N GLN A 222 21.20 18.21 -28.72
CA GLN A 222 22.55 18.32 -29.24
C GLN A 222 23.28 19.45 -28.52
N ALA A 223 24.25 19.08 -27.70
CA ALA A 223 24.99 20.04 -26.90
C ALA A 223 25.91 20.91 -27.76
N GLN A 224 26.04 22.16 -27.33
CA GLN A 224 26.99 23.13 -27.83
C GLN A 224 27.61 23.92 -26.67
N HIS A 225 28.58 24.77 -26.94
CA HIS A 225 28.99 25.78 -25.97
C HIS A 225 27.98 26.95 -25.97
N THR A 226 27.81 27.60 -24.83
CA THR A 226 26.92 28.76 -24.68
C THR A 226 27.08 29.82 -25.81
N TRP A 227 28.29 30.02 -26.32
CA TRP A 227 28.57 30.95 -27.43
C TRP A 227 27.94 30.55 -28.78
N SER A 228 27.63 29.29 -28.97
CA SER A 228 27.08 28.73 -30.20
C SER A 228 25.82 27.93 -29.96
N LYS A 229 25.07 28.27 -28.91
CA LYS A 229 23.89 27.51 -28.47
C LYS A 229 22.82 27.37 -29.55
N GLU A 230 22.75 28.34 -30.48
CA GLU A 230 21.79 28.36 -31.60
C GLU A 230 22.02 27.20 -32.60
N LEU A 231 23.21 26.57 -32.56
CA LEU A 231 23.55 25.42 -33.41
C LEU A 231 23.19 24.08 -32.75
N GLY A 232 22.70 24.14 -31.51
CA GLY A 232 22.33 22.95 -30.76
C GLY A 232 20.82 22.72 -30.66
N VAL A 233 20.45 21.65 -29.96
CA VAL A 233 19.05 21.32 -29.61
C VAL A 233 18.97 21.12 -28.10
N ASP A 234 18.16 21.91 -27.42
CA ASP A 234 18.06 21.88 -25.95
C ASP A 234 17.04 20.87 -25.47
N ALA A 235 17.53 19.77 -24.89
CA ALA A 235 16.67 18.74 -24.31
C ALA A 235 15.86 19.24 -23.11
N ILE A 236 16.37 20.24 -22.34
CA ILE A 236 15.63 20.81 -21.20
C ILE A 236 14.39 21.55 -21.72
N GLU A 237 14.53 22.39 -22.73
CA GLU A 237 13.41 23.11 -23.35
C GLU A 237 12.39 22.15 -23.98
N LYS A 238 12.88 21.04 -24.59
CA LYS A 238 12.01 19.98 -25.10
C LYS A 238 11.24 19.30 -23.95
N THR A 239 11.89 19.05 -22.80
CA THR A 239 11.22 18.48 -21.62
C THR A 239 10.18 19.42 -21.02
N VAL A 240 10.43 20.73 -21.00
CA VAL A 240 9.39 21.73 -20.59
C VAL A 240 8.16 21.63 -21.51
N THR A 241 8.37 21.43 -22.80
CA THR A 241 7.26 21.21 -23.75
C THR A 241 6.48 19.93 -23.42
N VAL A 242 7.17 18.85 -23.09
CA VAL A 242 6.55 17.57 -22.64
C VAL A 242 5.75 17.79 -21.34
N MET A 243 6.31 18.48 -20.35
CA MET A 243 5.62 18.78 -19.10
C MET A 243 4.31 19.53 -19.33
N ASN A 244 4.33 20.51 -20.22
CA ASN A 244 3.12 21.27 -20.57
C ASN A 244 2.10 20.43 -21.34
N ALA A 245 2.55 19.47 -22.16
CA ALA A 245 1.67 18.54 -22.85
C ALA A 245 1.02 17.54 -21.88
N ILE A 246 1.77 17.00 -20.93
CA ILE A 246 1.25 16.11 -19.87
C ILE A 246 0.20 16.81 -19.03
N ARG A 247 0.44 18.06 -18.60
CA ARG A 247 -0.54 18.85 -17.84
C ARG A 247 -1.87 19.07 -18.59
N LYS A 248 -1.81 19.15 -19.92
CA LYS A 248 -3.01 19.23 -20.76
C LYS A 248 -3.66 17.86 -21.00
N TRP A 249 -2.85 16.82 -21.07
CA TRP A 249 -3.32 15.45 -21.26
C TRP A 249 -4.03 14.88 -20.04
N GLU A 250 -3.56 15.14 -18.82
CA GLU A 250 -4.13 14.61 -17.58
C GLU A 250 -5.66 14.80 -17.46
N PRO A 251 -6.23 16.03 -17.59
CA PRO A 251 -7.68 16.20 -17.49
C PRO A 251 -8.46 15.50 -18.61
N GLU A 252 -7.90 15.39 -19.81
CA GLU A 252 -8.51 14.66 -20.90
C GLU A 252 -8.42 13.14 -20.70
N PHE A 253 -7.31 12.66 -20.13
CA PHE A 253 -7.14 11.26 -19.75
C PHE A 253 -8.16 10.87 -18.68
N GLU A 254 -8.32 11.69 -17.63
CA GLU A 254 -9.35 11.49 -16.62
C GLU A 254 -10.76 11.45 -17.18
N LYS A 255 -11.11 12.40 -18.05
CA LYS A 255 -12.43 12.51 -18.67
C LYS A 255 -12.78 11.29 -19.53
N ARG A 256 -11.80 10.70 -20.22
CA ARG A 256 -12.02 9.49 -21.04
C ARG A 256 -12.20 8.22 -20.20
N HIS A 257 -11.77 8.23 -18.96
CA HIS A 257 -11.80 7.07 -18.07
C HIS A 257 -12.58 7.37 -16.77
N PRO A 258 -13.92 7.57 -16.85
CA PRO A 258 -14.72 7.82 -15.66
C PRO A 258 -14.85 6.53 -14.81
N HIS A 259 -14.76 6.67 -13.49
CA HIS A 259 -14.98 5.59 -12.54
C HIS A 259 -15.73 6.09 -11.30
N PRO A 260 -16.68 5.32 -10.71
CA PRO A 260 -17.52 5.79 -9.60
C PRO A 260 -16.73 5.99 -8.28
N LEU A 261 -15.67 5.21 -8.05
CA LEU A 261 -14.92 5.19 -6.78
C LEU A 261 -13.45 5.63 -6.90
N MET A 262 -12.90 5.67 -8.11
CA MET A 262 -11.48 5.91 -8.36
C MET A 262 -11.28 6.95 -9.46
N LYS A 263 -10.09 7.51 -9.54
CA LYS A 263 -9.74 8.55 -10.49
C LYS A 263 -8.33 8.35 -11.03
N THR A 264 -8.15 8.48 -12.33
CA THR A 264 -6.81 8.58 -12.91
C THR A 264 -6.10 9.84 -12.44
N ARG A 265 -4.78 9.77 -12.29
CA ARG A 265 -3.92 10.89 -11.94
C ARG A 265 -2.60 10.81 -12.69
N VAL A 266 -1.99 11.95 -12.93
CA VAL A 266 -0.65 12.01 -13.51
C VAL A 266 0.20 12.98 -12.70
N GLY A 267 1.23 12.46 -12.04
CA GLY A 267 2.15 13.23 -11.23
C GLY A 267 3.54 13.30 -11.87
N ILE A 268 4.13 14.49 -11.95
CA ILE A 268 5.53 14.65 -12.32
C ILE A 268 6.34 14.64 -11.04
N GLY A 269 7.07 13.52 -10.78
CA GLY A 269 7.79 13.30 -9.54
C GLY A 269 9.22 13.84 -9.54
N ALA A 270 9.90 13.81 -10.70
CA ALA A 270 11.28 14.30 -10.80
C ALA A 270 11.65 14.73 -12.23
N ILE A 271 12.68 15.54 -12.33
CA ILE A 271 13.33 15.94 -13.58
C ILE A 271 14.84 15.87 -13.40
N GLN A 272 15.55 15.33 -14.39
CA GLN A 272 16.99 15.21 -14.37
C GLN A 272 17.59 15.43 -15.76
N GLY A 273 18.52 16.35 -15.90
CA GLY A 273 19.12 16.62 -17.21
C GLY A 273 20.34 17.52 -17.12
N GLY A 274 21.12 17.49 -18.21
CA GLY A 274 22.35 18.27 -18.32
C GLY A 274 23.45 17.87 -17.34
N TYR A 275 24.43 18.75 -17.22
CA TYR A 275 25.61 18.57 -16.36
C TYR A 275 25.74 19.76 -15.41
N PRO A 276 25.25 19.67 -14.15
CA PRO A 276 25.28 20.79 -13.18
C PRO A 276 26.68 21.37 -12.95
N TYR A 277 27.73 20.53 -13.04
CA TYR A 277 29.12 20.96 -12.87
C TYR A 277 29.70 21.70 -14.08
N LYS A 278 28.98 21.73 -15.22
CA LYS A 278 29.41 22.36 -16.45
C LYS A 278 28.24 23.05 -17.19
N PRO A 279 27.64 24.09 -16.63
CA PRO A 279 26.47 24.76 -17.22
C PRO A 279 26.74 25.43 -18.55
N SER A 280 28.03 25.65 -18.92
CA SER A 280 28.42 26.17 -20.23
C SER A 280 28.30 25.14 -21.37
N PHE A 281 28.00 23.85 -21.03
CA PHE A 281 27.70 22.82 -21.99
C PHE A 281 26.18 22.80 -22.21
N CYS A 282 25.72 23.81 -22.90
CA CYS A 282 24.33 24.07 -23.22
C CYS A 282 24.18 24.42 -24.71
N PRO A 283 23.09 24.04 -25.39
CA PRO A 283 21.92 23.28 -24.86
C PRO A 283 22.26 21.92 -24.25
N SER A 284 21.35 21.43 -23.39
CA SER A 284 21.52 20.12 -22.78
C SER A 284 21.34 18.98 -23.79
N PRO A 285 22.23 17.96 -23.80
CA PRO A 285 22.10 16.84 -24.70
C PRO A 285 21.00 15.85 -24.31
N PHE A 286 20.53 15.86 -23.07
CA PHE A 286 19.45 14.99 -22.58
C PHE A 286 18.73 15.66 -21.40
N CYS A 287 17.43 15.31 -21.25
CA CYS A 287 16.67 15.57 -20.05
C CYS A 287 15.60 14.51 -19.88
N SER A 288 15.49 13.95 -18.68
CA SER A 288 14.52 12.92 -18.32
C SER A 288 13.50 13.43 -17.35
N LEU A 289 12.24 13.08 -17.57
CA LEU A 289 11.10 13.34 -16.72
C LEU A 289 10.60 12.02 -16.15
N TYR A 290 10.39 11.96 -14.82
CA TYR A 290 9.88 10.79 -14.13
C TYR A 290 8.45 11.07 -13.71
N VAL A 291 7.54 10.23 -14.18
CA VAL A 291 6.09 10.44 -14.10
C VAL A 291 5.42 9.25 -13.43
N ASP A 292 4.53 9.52 -12.50
CA ASP A 292 3.62 8.56 -11.89
C ASP A 292 2.25 8.70 -12.56
N ILE A 293 1.77 7.63 -13.20
CA ILE A 293 0.48 7.58 -13.88
C ILE A 293 -0.41 6.60 -13.12
N ARG A 294 -1.44 7.11 -12.44
CA ARG A 294 -2.43 6.28 -11.75
C ARG A 294 -3.51 5.83 -12.73
N THR A 295 -3.78 4.53 -12.73
CA THR A 295 -4.67 3.87 -13.67
C THR A 295 -5.85 3.23 -12.95
N LEU A 296 -6.94 3.03 -13.65
CA LEU A 296 -8.15 2.38 -13.13
C LEU A 296 -8.10 0.86 -13.34
N PRO A 297 -8.92 0.09 -12.60
CA PRO A 297 -9.12 -1.32 -12.90
C PRO A 297 -9.45 -1.55 -14.37
N GLY A 298 -8.78 -2.54 -14.97
CA GLY A 298 -8.98 -2.91 -16.38
C GLY A 298 -8.21 -2.07 -17.40
N GLN A 299 -7.59 -0.95 -17.03
CA GLN A 299 -6.70 -0.21 -17.93
C GLN A 299 -5.38 -0.97 -18.11
N ARG A 300 -5.00 -1.21 -19.36
CA ARG A 300 -3.74 -1.90 -19.69
C ARG A 300 -2.63 -0.90 -19.91
N ALA A 301 -1.44 -1.20 -19.36
CA ALA A 301 -0.26 -0.34 -19.51
C ALA A 301 0.09 -0.03 -20.98
N ALA A 302 -0.13 -0.98 -21.90
CA ALA A 302 0.10 -0.77 -23.32
C ALA A 302 -0.83 0.30 -23.92
N GLU A 303 -2.08 0.39 -23.45
CA GLU A 303 -3.04 1.42 -23.92
C GLU A 303 -2.60 2.80 -23.41
N VAL A 304 -2.23 2.89 -22.15
CA VAL A 304 -1.71 4.13 -21.56
C VAL A 304 -0.44 4.61 -22.26
N LYS A 305 0.47 3.65 -22.59
CA LYS A 305 1.70 3.97 -23.36
C LYS A 305 1.39 4.53 -24.73
N ASN A 306 0.43 3.93 -25.44
CA ASN A 306 0.01 4.41 -26.75
C ASN A 306 -0.61 5.80 -26.68
N GLU A 307 -1.48 6.08 -25.70
CA GLU A 307 -2.04 7.42 -25.50
C GLU A 307 -0.97 8.47 -25.25
N LEU A 308 0.00 8.14 -24.37
CA LEU A 308 1.11 9.03 -24.07
C LEU A 308 2.01 9.25 -25.31
N ASP A 309 2.27 8.21 -26.07
CA ASP A 309 3.06 8.30 -27.31
C ASP A 309 2.38 9.19 -28.36
N GLU A 310 1.05 9.11 -28.49
CA GLU A 310 0.30 10.02 -29.38
C GLU A 310 0.44 11.50 -28.95
N VAL A 311 0.45 11.78 -27.64
CA VAL A 311 0.70 13.13 -27.13
C VAL A 311 2.09 13.64 -27.55
N LEU A 312 3.11 12.78 -27.48
CA LEU A 312 4.48 13.15 -27.82
C LEU A 312 4.69 13.23 -29.34
N LYS A 313 4.02 12.40 -30.14
CA LYS A 313 4.00 12.51 -31.59
C LYS A 313 3.45 13.85 -32.08
N GLN A 314 2.41 14.36 -31.45
CA GLN A 314 1.86 15.68 -31.78
C GLN A 314 2.86 16.83 -31.54
N ILE A 315 3.77 16.66 -30.57
CA ILE A 315 4.88 17.61 -30.40
C ILE A 315 5.87 17.48 -31.55
N ARG A 316 6.24 16.26 -31.94
CA ARG A 316 7.18 15.99 -33.02
C ARG A 316 6.70 16.52 -34.38
N GLU A 317 5.39 16.43 -34.65
CA GLU A 317 4.80 16.98 -35.86
C GLU A 317 4.99 18.50 -35.99
N LYS A 318 5.01 19.21 -34.85
CA LYS A 318 5.20 20.68 -34.81
C LYS A 318 6.66 21.07 -34.70
N ASP A 319 7.50 20.16 -34.24
CA ASP A 319 8.92 20.36 -33.98
C ASP A 319 9.71 19.13 -34.45
N PRO A 320 10.15 19.10 -35.72
CA PRO A 320 10.91 17.97 -36.27
C PRO A 320 12.23 17.65 -35.52
N GLY A 321 12.76 18.62 -34.78
CA GLY A 321 13.94 18.42 -33.91
C GLY A 321 13.63 17.75 -32.58
N PHE A 322 12.36 17.49 -32.28
CA PHE A 322 11.96 16.81 -31.06
C PHE A 322 12.18 15.29 -31.15
N ASN A 323 13.09 14.79 -30.32
CA ASN A 323 13.35 13.36 -30.19
C ASN A 323 13.19 12.89 -28.77
N TYR A 324 12.57 11.72 -28.56
CA TYR A 324 12.21 11.20 -27.24
C TYR A 324 12.22 9.68 -27.16
N ALA A 325 12.28 9.17 -25.91
CA ALA A 325 12.01 7.77 -25.57
C ALA A 325 11.02 7.71 -24.39
N ILE A 326 10.20 6.66 -24.34
CA ILE A 326 9.28 6.36 -23.25
C ILE A 326 9.62 4.98 -22.70
N ASP A 327 10.01 4.94 -21.42
CA ASP A 327 10.33 3.71 -20.70
C ASP A 327 9.39 3.56 -19.50
N PHE A 328 8.61 2.47 -19.46
CA PHE A 328 7.88 2.07 -18.27
C PHE A 328 8.77 1.16 -17.44
N TYR A 329 9.12 1.57 -16.22
CA TYR A 329 10.04 0.81 -15.38
C TYR A 329 9.39 0.16 -14.14
N LEU A 330 8.11 0.49 -13.86
CA LEU A 330 7.28 -0.24 -12.91
C LEU A 330 5.83 -0.15 -13.35
N VAL A 331 5.12 -1.28 -13.35
CA VAL A 331 3.71 -1.37 -13.69
C VAL A 331 3.00 -2.24 -12.68
N ARG A 332 1.89 -1.76 -12.15
CA ARG A 332 0.96 -2.52 -11.33
C ARG A 332 -0.46 -2.27 -11.82
N ASN A 333 -1.22 -3.34 -12.02
CA ASN A 333 -2.61 -3.24 -12.46
C ASN A 333 -3.51 -2.81 -11.30
N GLY A 334 -4.57 -2.06 -11.60
CA GLY A 334 -5.66 -1.83 -10.66
C GLY A 334 -6.62 -3.02 -10.61
N TYR A 335 -7.40 -3.11 -9.54
CA TYR A 335 -8.46 -4.10 -9.38
C TYR A 335 -9.63 -3.54 -8.59
N GLU A 336 -10.78 -4.20 -8.71
CA GLU A 336 -11.94 -3.98 -7.84
C GLU A 336 -12.75 -5.27 -7.68
N ILE A 337 -13.45 -5.37 -6.55
CA ILE A 337 -14.48 -6.39 -6.31
C ILE A 337 -15.84 -5.70 -6.18
N PRO A 338 -16.95 -6.36 -6.55
CA PRO A 338 -18.29 -5.78 -6.43
C PRO A 338 -18.59 -5.31 -4.99
N LEU A 339 -19.27 -4.17 -4.84
CA LEU A 339 -19.64 -3.64 -3.52
C LEU A 339 -20.47 -4.64 -2.70
N ASP A 340 -21.28 -5.46 -3.36
CA ASP A 340 -22.09 -6.51 -2.74
C ASP A 340 -21.35 -7.84 -2.55
N HIS A 341 -20.03 -7.89 -2.78
CA HIS A 341 -19.22 -9.07 -2.51
C HIS A 341 -19.31 -9.48 -1.03
N GLU A 342 -19.27 -10.79 -0.73
CA GLU A 342 -19.38 -11.34 0.63
C GLU A 342 -18.41 -10.67 1.60
N LEU A 343 -17.16 -10.48 1.20
CA LEU A 343 -16.11 -9.86 2.01
C LEU A 343 -16.51 -8.43 2.44
N ASN A 344 -16.97 -7.60 1.49
CA ASN A 344 -17.44 -6.24 1.76
C ASN A 344 -18.60 -6.23 2.76
N ARG A 345 -19.62 -7.08 2.52
CA ARG A 345 -20.80 -7.17 3.39
C ARG A 345 -20.45 -7.60 4.82
N VAL A 346 -19.52 -8.55 4.95
CA VAL A 346 -19.11 -9.04 6.27
C VAL A 346 -18.39 -7.94 7.04
N VAL A 347 -17.37 -7.32 6.44
CA VAL A 347 -16.57 -6.30 7.11
C VAL A 347 -17.42 -5.06 7.41
N ALA A 348 -18.28 -4.60 6.50
CA ALA A 348 -19.17 -3.47 6.73
C ALA A 348 -20.13 -3.73 7.91
N ARG A 349 -20.75 -4.91 7.98
CA ARG A 349 -21.62 -5.30 9.08
C ARG A 349 -20.88 -5.31 10.42
N ARG A 350 -19.64 -5.86 10.46
CA ARG A 350 -18.84 -5.92 11.68
C ARG A 350 -18.29 -4.57 12.08
N HIS A 351 -18.00 -3.72 11.12
CA HIS A 351 -17.68 -2.31 11.39
C HIS A 351 -18.84 -1.58 12.10
N LEU A 352 -20.06 -1.70 11.57
CA LEU A 352 -21.25 -1.11 12.20
C LEU A 352 -21.45 -1.64 13.63
N GLU A 353 -21.31 -2.96 13.83
CA GLU A 353 -21.46 -3.59 15.16
C GLU A 353 -20.43 -3.06 16.17
N VAL A 354 -19.19 -2.84 15.75
CA VAL A 354 -18.07 -2.42 16.62
C VAL A 354 -18.08 -0.91 16.87
N THR A 355 -18.36 -0.11 15.85
CA THR A 355 -18.19 1.35 15.88
C THR A 355 -19.52 2.10 16.10
N GLY A 356 -20.66 1.46 15.86
CA GLY A 356 -21.97 2.09 15.80
C GLY A 356 -22.18 3.02 14.61
N ARG A 357 -21.27 2.98 13.61
CA ARG A 357 -21.31 3.85 12.42
C ARG A 357 -21.43 2.99 11.16
N GLU A 358 -22.18 3.51 10.19
CA GLU A 358 -22.24 2.88 8.86
C GLU A 358 -20.87 2.91 8.19
N MET A 359 -20.60 1.89 7.36
CA MET A 359 -19.38 1.82 6.58
C MET A 359 -19.34 2.95 5.56
N VAL A 360 -18.21 3.64 5.52
CA VAL A 360 -17.93 4.64 4.49
C VAL A 360 -17.01 4.02 3.45
N TYR A 361 -17.39 4.15 2.19
CA TYR A 361 -16.53 3.83 1.05
C TYR A 361 -15.75 5.09 0.64
N PRO A 362 -14.55 4.96 0.08
CA PRO A 362 -13.81 6.12 -0.37
C PRO A 362 -14.66 6.96 -1.33
N GLU A 363 -14.69 8.26 -1.09
CA GLU A 363 -15.17 9.18 -2.12
C GLU A 363 -14.16 9.20 -3.27
N PRO A 364 -14.62 9.40 -4.53
CA PRO A 364 -13.72 9.63 -5.65
C PRO A 364 -12.70 10.70 -5.24
N TYR A 365 -11.41 10.39 -5.40
CA TYR A 365 -10.26 11.29 -5.12
C TYR A 365 -9.55 11.18 -3.77
N ARG A 366 -10.00 10.37 -2.80
CA ARG A 366 -9.33 10.41 -1.50
C ARG A 366 -8.57 9.16 -1.08
N TYR A 367 -8.93 7.95 -1.56
CA TYR A 367 -8.31 6.72 -1.04
C TYR A 367 -8.40 5.51 -1.97
N ALA A 368 -8.17 5.66 -3.25
CA ALA A 368 -7.92 4.52 -4.13
C ALA A 368 -6.41 4.31 -4.29
N VAL A 369 -5.68 4.22 -3.17
CA VAL A 369 -4.23 4.02 -3.19
C VAL A 369 -3.93 2.58 -3.60
N SER A 370 -2.96 2.39 -4.48
CA SER A 370 -2.46 1.07 -4.83
C SER A 370 -1.97 0.33 -3.59
N ALA A 371 -2.26 -0.96 -3.52
CA ALA A 371 -1.89 -1.83 -2.42
C ALA A 371 -1.61 -3.24 -2.93
N ASP A 372 -1.01 -4.08 -2.11
CA ASP A 372 -0.67 -5.48 -2.44
C ASP A 372 -1.87 -6.32 -2.89
N ASN A 373 -3.09 -5.90 -2.56
CA ASN A 373 -4.33 -6.55 -3.02
C ASN A 373 -4.41 -6.69 -4.54
N THR A 374 -3.79 -5.79 -5.31
CA THR A 374 -3.73 -5.88 -6.77
C THR A 374 -3.04 -7.18 -7.20
N ILE A 375 -1.96 -7.55 -6.50
CA ILE A 375 -1.22 -8.78 -6.75
C ILE A 375 -2.07 -9.99 -6.34
N PHE A 376 -2.69 -9.97 -5.16
CA PHE A 376 -3.51 -11.08 -4.69
C PHE A 376 -4.70 -11.35 -5.61
N TYR A 377 -5.31 -10.29 -6.14
CA TYR A 377 -6.41 -10.39 -7.09
C TYR A 377 -6.00 -11.09 -8.40
N GLU A 378 -4.78 -10.83 -8.90
CA GLU A 378 -4.23 -11.52 -10.08
C GLU A 378 -4.10 -13.05 -9.86
N TYR A 379 -3.99 -13.49 -8.61
CA TYR A 379 -3.98 -14.91 -8.21
C TYR A 379 -5.35 -15.43 -7.78
N GLY A 380 -6.43 -14.68 -8.02
CA GLY A 380 -7.80 -15.08 -7.74
C GLY A 380 -8.22 -14.91 -6.28
N ILE A 381 -7.49 -14.13 -5.48
CA ILE A 381 -7.83 -13.83 -4.09
C ILE A 381 -8.49 -12.45 -4.03
N PRO A 382 -9.83 -12.38 -3.87
CA PRO A 382 -10.51 -11.12 -3.69
C PRO A 382 -10.08 -10.48 -2.37
N GLY A 383 -9.69 -9.21 -2.42
CA GLY A 383 -9.20 -8.47 -1.28
C GLY A 383 -9.93 -7.15 -1.04
N ILE A 384 -9.86 -6.66 0.18
CA ILE A 384 -10.23 -5.30 0.56
C ILE A 384 -9.10 -4.66 1.33
N THR A 385 -9.09 -3.33 1.32
CA THR A 385 -8.24 -2.57 2.22
C THR A 385 -9.09 -2.01 3.36
N TYR A 386 -8.66 -2.27 4.60
CA TYR A 386 -9.34 -1.79 5.81
C TYR A 386 -8.35 -1.69 6.97
N GLY A 387 -7.99 -0.47 7.36
CA GLY A 387 -6.97 -0.23 8.39
C GLY A 387 -7.25 0.98 9.27
N ALA A 388 -6.48 1.07 10.36
CA ALA A 388 -6.63 2.08 11.40
C ALA A 388 -5.95 3.42 11.07
N GLY A 389 -4.85 3.39 10.31
CA GLY A 389 -4.16 4.57 9.82
C GLY A 389 -4.97 5.33 8.77
N GLY A 390 -4.45 6.45 8.29
CA GLY A 390 -5.10 7.24 7.24
C GLY A 390 -6.13 8.27 7.72
N ILE A 391 -6.19 8.49 9.02
CA ILE A 391 -6.94 9.60 9.63
C ILE A 391 -6.10 10.21 10.74
N THR A 392 -6.07 11.54 10.83
CA THR A 392 -5.32 12.28 11.84
C THR A 392 -6.13 12.52 13.10
N ARG A 393 -5.46 12.98 14.15
CA ARG A 393 -6.09 13.40 15.41
C ARG A 393 -7.17 14.48 15.20
N GLU A 394 -7.01 15.33 14.19
CA GLU A 394 -7.96 16.39 13.82
C GLU A 394 -9.12 15.90 12.95
N GLY A 395 -9.18 14.58 12.68
CA GLY A 395 -10.22 13.98 11.84
C GLY A 395 -10.03 14.20 10.34
N LYS A 396 -8.86 14.66 9.90
CA LYS A 396 -8.51 14.79 8.48
C LYS A 396 -8.09 13.43 7.93
N TYR A 397 -8.52 13.11 6.72
CA TYR A 397 -8.06 11.91 6.02
C TYR A 397 -6.68 12.14 5.44
N SER A 398 -5.68 11.75 6.22
CA SER A 398 -4.26 11.83 5.91
C SER A 398 -3.51 10.86 6.81
N MET A 399 -2.35 10.40 6.39
CA MET A 399 -1.43 9.65 7.24
C MET A 399 -0.68 10.57 8.21
N TYR A 400 -0.61 11.86 7.91
CA TYR A 400 0.23 12.85 8.58
C TYR A 400 -0.59 14.02 9.08
N ASP A 401 -0.32 14.46 10.30
CA ASP A 401 -0.70 15.78 10.82
C ASP A 401 0.55 16.67 11.01
N SER A 402 0.41 17.77 11.72
CA SER A 402 1.52 18.71 11.97
C SER A 402 2.66 18.11 12.82
N LEU A 403 2.40 17.01 13.55
CA LEU A 403 3.40 16.34 14.38
C LEU A 403 4.10 15.19 13.63
N GLY A 404 3.49 14.66 12.59
CA GLY A 404 4.04 13.58 11.78
C GLY A 404 3.04 12.48 11.44
N GLU A 405 3.56 11.30 11.13
CA GLU A 405 2.79 10.11 10.83
C GLU A 405 2.13 9.54 12.08
N CYS A 406 0.83 9.25 12.02
CA CYS A 406 0.11 8.87 13.23
C CYS A 406 -1.00 7.83 13.02
N VAL A 407 -1.32 7.11 14.11
CA VAL A 407 -2.48 6.20 14.20
C VAL A 407 -3.17 6.34 15.55
N GLY A 408 -4.50 6.40 15.54
CA GLY A 408 -5.30 6.44 16.77
C GLY A 408 -5.38 5.07 17.43
N ILE A 409 -5.09 4.99 18.73
CA ILE A 409 -5.21 3.76 19.52
C ILE A 409 -6.63 3.20 19.47
N ASP A 410 -7.64 4.05 19.54
CA ASP A 410 -9.04 3.61 19.47
C ASP A 410 -9.40 3.05 18.10
N ASN A 411 -8.83 3.60 17.03
CA ASN A 411 -8.99 3.06 15.68
C ASN A 411 -8.32 1.68 15.55
N MET A 412 -7.12 1.50 16.12
CA MET A 412 -6.45 0.19 16.15
C MET A 412 -7.31 -0.84 16.89
N MET A 413 -7.89 -0.48 18.05
CA MET A 413 -8.76 -1.38 18.81
C MET A 413 -10.06 -1.69 18.04
N ALA A 414 -10.60 -0.74 17.29
CA ALA A 414 -11.77 -0.96 16.44
C ALA A 414 -11.44 -1.95 15.29
N VAL A 415 -10.34 -1.72 14.56
CA VAL A 415 -9.88 -2.63 13.49
C VAL A 415 -9.60 -4.04 14.03
N THR A 416 -8.96 -4.15 15.19
CA THR A 416 -8.72 -5.44 15.86
C THR A 416 -10.02 -6.23 16.08
N LYS A 417 -11.05 -5.57 16.61
CA LYS A 417 -12.37 -6.19 16.84
C LYS A 417 -13.06 -6.57 15.53
N VAL A 418 -13.04 -5.67 14.53
CA VAL A 418 -13.68 -5.92 13.23
C VAL A 418 -13.00 -7.10 12.54
N ASN A 419 -11.67 -7.18 12.56
CA ASN A 419 -10.91 -8.30 11.99
C ASN A 419 -11.22 -9.61 12.68
N ALA A 420 -11.28 -9.63 14.02
CA ALA A 420 -11.64 -10.83 14.79
C ALA A 420 -13.04 -11.33 14.44
N LEU A 421 -14.03 -10.44 14.43
CA LEU A 421 -15.42 -10.79 14.10
C LEU A 421 -15.59 -11.19 12.62
N SER A 422 -14.87 -10.53 11.71
CA SER A 422 -14.89 -10.89 10.29
C SER A 422 -14.31 -12.28 10.05
N ALA A 423 -13.24 -12.64 10.78
CA ALA A 423 -12.66 -13.98 10.72
C ALA A 423 -13.65 -15.06 11.17
N LEU A 424 -14.47 -14.82 12.22
CA LEU A 424 -15.52 -15.76 12.63
C LEU A 424 -16.54 -16.04 11.53
N ASP A 425 -16.89 -14.98 10.77
CA ASP A 425 -17.89 -15.10 9.72
C ASP A 425 -17.33 -15.73 8.45
N LEU A 426 -16.16 -15.30 8.03
CA LEU A 426 -15.53 -15.71 6.77
C LEU A 426 -14.96 -17.11 6.85
N CYS A 427 -14.23 -17.43 7.94
CA CYS A 427 -13.64 -18.76 8.11
C CYS A 427 -14.66 -19.79 8.64
N GLY A 428 -15.75 -19.33 9.24
CA GLY A 428 -16.79 -20.18 9.83
C GLY A 428 -16.41 -20.79 11.18
N LEU A 429 -17.42 -20.97 12.05
CA LEU A 429 -17.25 -21.63 13.34
C LEU A 429 -17.26 -23.16 13.16
N ASP A 430 -16.41 -23.86 13.94
CA ASP A 430 -16.40 -25.33 14.00
C ASP A 430 -17.63 -25.86 14.74
#